data_e12820874a56a3d173d80988e7e8d1b9
#
_entry.id   e12820874a56a3d173d80988e7e8d1b9
#
_cell.length_a   1.000
_cell.length_b   1.000
_cell.length_c   1.000
_cell.angle_alpha   90.00
_cell.angle_beta   90.00
_cell.angle_gamma   90.00
#
_symmetry.space_group_name_H-M   'P 1'
#
loop_
_entity.id
_entity.type
_entity.pdbx_description
1 polymer ?
#
loop_
_entity_poly.entity_id
_entity_poly.type
_entity_poly.pdbx_seq_one_letter_code
_entity_poly.pdbx_strand_id
1 'polypeptide(L)'
;RFLRNLEEPDPTYSGKVRELLPLSYYRMAVIDDGQTLKDTAKGHQNTASIVKGEGRRQPFAPGRIGSSLRLDGPKRGGYAQVFSGFELPTTEFTIMAWIRAKTLPRNAILVSDMNLMGDETFRFGLVGDHGNLGLTLANGKRSLRIEDSSPLPLEDWTHVAIVKESVGLRLYRNGVLVSSEPLNGFKVKAHKPLTIGGTHKKTDSTKRHQRQGFWHGRIDELAFFGYALTDEQIENLFHLTPSN
;
A
#
# COMPACT_ATOMS: atom_id res chain seq x y z
N ARG A 1 -25.88 -29.00 -17.51
CA ARG A 1 -26.59 -27.70 -17.40
C ARG A 1 -25.81 -26.89 -16.36
N PHE A 2 -24.67 -26.31 -16.76
CA PHE A 2 -23.91 -25.38 -15.94
C PHE A 2 -24.59 -24.01 -16.09
N LEU A 3 -25.38 -23.62 -15.12
CA LEU A 3 -25.71 -22.22 -14.90
C LEU A 3 -24.39 -21.55 -14.44
N ARG A 4 -23.74 -20.80 -15.32
CA ARG A 4 -22.78 -19.79 -14.90
C ARG A 4 -23.58 -18.84 -14.03
N ASN A 5 -23.31 -18.80 -12.73
CA ASN A 5 -23.67 -17.65 -11.91
C ASN A 5 -22.92 -16.46 -12.52
N LEU A 6 -23.61 -15.70 -13.35
CA LEU A 6 -23.21 -14.34 -13.66
C LEU A 6 -23.30 -13.63 -12.30
N GLU A 7 -22.17 -13.44 -11.63
CA GLU A 7 -22.11 -12.57 -10.45
C GLU A 7 -22.64 -11.23 -10.93
N GLU A 8 -23.74 -10.80 -10.32
CA GLU A 8 -24.26 -9.45 -10.59
C GLU A 8 -23.15 -8.45 -10.31
N PRO A 9 -23.04 -7.34 -11.08
CA PRO A 9 -22.05 -6.32 -10.83
C PRO A 9 -22.17 -5.86 -9.38
N ASP A 10 -21.10 -6.05 -8.60
CA ASP A 10 -21.04 -5.57 -7.22
C ASP A 10 -20.85 -4.05 -7.25
N PRO A 11 -21.87 -3.23 -6.94
CA PRO A 11 -21.79 -1.78 -7.02
C PRO A 11 -20.94 -1.18 -5.90
N THR A 12 -20.42 -2.02 -5.01
CA THR A 12 -19.59 -1.61 -3.89
C THR A 12 -18.20 -1.19 -4.37
N TYR A 13 -17.47 -0.50 -3.50
CA TYR A 13 -16.05 -0.16 -3.72
C TYR A 13 -15.24 -1.40 -4.14
N SER A 14 -15.38 -2.50 -3.40
CA SER A 14 -14.63 -3.72 -3.66
C SER A 14 -14.99 -4.37 -5.00
N GLY A 15 -16.24 -4.28 -5.41
CA GLY A 15 -16.71 -4.75 -6.72
C GLY A 15 -16.05 -3.95 -7.83
N LYS A 16 -16.07 -2.63 -7.73
CA LYS A 16 -15.44 -1.75 -8.72
C LYS A 16 -13.94 -1.90 -8.82
N VAL A 17 -13.25 -2.10 -7.69
CA VAL A 17 -11.81 -2.42 -7.70
C VAL A 17 -11.55 -3.70 -8.50
N ARG A 18 -12.35 -4.76 -8.32
CA ARG A 18 -12.19 -6.01 -9.07
C ARG A 18 -12.51 -5.87 -10.57
N GLU A 19 -13.49 -5.05 -10.94
CA GLU A 19 -13.82 -4.74 -12.33
C GLU A 19 -12.64 -4.08 -13.07
N LEU A 20 -11.81 -3.34 -12.36
CA LEU A 20 -10.58 -2.72 -12.86
C LEU A 20 -9.40 -3.70 -12.96
N LEU A 21 -9.61 -5.00 -12.70
CA LEU A 21 -8.62 -6.07 -12.88
C LEU A 21 -7.26 -5.79 -12.24
N PRO A 22 -7.19 -5.62 -10.92
CA PRO A 22 -5.92 -5.42 -10.23
C PRO A 22 -5.00 -6.64 -10.38
N LEU A 23 -3.68 -6.42 -10.38
CA LEU A 23 -2.68 -7.49 -10.29
C LEU A 23 -2.71 -8.20 -8.94
N SER A 24 -3.06 -7.47 -7.88
CA SER A 24 -3.21 -8.01 -6.53
C SER A 24 -4.14 -7.11 -5.72
N TYR A 25 -4.99 -7.71 -4.86
CA TYR A 25 -5.97 -6.98 -4.07
C TYR A 25 -6.16 -7.61 -2.69
N TYR A 26 -5.70 -6.91 -1.66
CA TYR A 26 -5.80 -7.32 -0.28
C TYR A 26 -6.92 -6.56 0.42
N ARG A 27 -8.04 -7.23 0.65
CA ARG A 27 -9.20 -6.72 1.41
C ARG A 27 -9.03 -6.86 2.92
N MET A 28 -7.86 -7.26 3.35
CA MET A 28 -7.51 -7.50 4.75
C MET A 28 -8.49 -8.45 5.46
N ALA A 29 -9.18 -9.30 4.69
CA ALA A 29 -10.03 -10.34 5.24
C ALA A 29 -9.18 -11.38 5.98
N VAL A 30 -9.65 -11.76 7.16
CA VAL A 30 -8.99 -12.79 7.97
C VAL A 30 -9.13 -14.14 7.27
N ILE A 31 -8.01 -14.82 7.08
CA ILE A 31 -8.00 -16.26 6.78
C ILE A 31 -7.86 -17.00 8.11
N ASP A 32 -8.31 -18.23 8.16
CA ASP A 32 -8.41 -19.06 9.37
C ASP A 32 -7.10 -19.17 10.18
N ASP A 33 -5.94 -18.98 9.55
CA ASP A 33 -4.63 -19.02 10.22
C ASP A 33 -4.26 -17.71 10.95
N GLY A 34 -4.95 -16.60 10.66
CA GLY A 34 -4.66 -15.27 11.22
C GLY A 34 -3.25 -14.75 10.93
N GLN A 35 -2.57 -15.32 9.94
CA GLN A 35 -1.19 -15.00 9.57
C GLN A 35 -1.02 -14.69 8.08
N THR A 36 -2.06 -14.89 7.29
CA THR A 36 -2.01 -14.73 5.84
C THR A 36 -3.01 -13.69 5.37
N LEU A 37 -2.58 -12.77 4.51
CA LEU A 37 -3.44 -11.89 3.75
C LEU A 37 -3.75 -12.56 2.42
N LYS A 38 -5.04 -12.79 2.16
CA LYS A 38 -5.50 -13.36 0.90
C LYS A 38 -5.50 -12.29 -0.20
N ASP A 39 -4.89 -12.62 -1.33
CA ASP A 39 -5.12 -11.89 -2.57
C ASP A 39 -6.51 -12.28 -3.13
N THR A 40 -7.34 -11.27 -3.36
CA THR A 40 -8.69 -11.44 -3.90
C THR A 40 -8.83 -10.98 -5.34
N ALA A 41 -7.70 -10.64 -6.01
CA ALA A 41 -7.66 -10.33 -7.43
C ALA A 41 -7.99 -11.57 -8.26
N LYS A 42 -8.72 -11.39 -9.37
CA LYS A 42 -9.12 -12.48 -10.24
C LYS A 42 -7.91 -13.06 -10.98
N GLY A 43 -7.72 -14.37 -10.86
CA GLY A 43 -6.63 -15.09 -11.57
C GLY A 43 -5.25 -14.97 -10.91
N HIS A 44 -5.13 -14.31 -9.77
CA HIS A 44 -3.89 -14.17 -9.02
C HIS A 44 -4.00 -14.78 -7.62
N GLN A 45 -2.89 -15.23 -7.07
CA GLN A 45 -2.80 -15.79 -5.72
C GLN A 45 -1.53 -15.29 -5.02
N ASN A 46 -1.31 -13.98 -5.05
CA ASN A 46 -0.14 -13.35 -4.44
C ASN A 46 -0.38 -13.16 -2.93
N THR A 47 -0.48 -14.26 -2.18
CA THR A 47 -0.66 -14.19 -0.74
C THR A 47 0.48 -13.45 -0.06
N ALA A 48 0.18 -12.75 1.03
CA ALA A 48 1.19 -12.12 1.86
C ALA A 48 1.17 -12.70 3.26
N SER A 49 2.34 -13.04 3.79
CA SER A 49 2.48 -13.52 5.17
C SER A 49 2.68 -12.37 6.13
N ILE A 50 1.95 -12.40 7.25
CA ILE A 50 2.06 -11.41 8.32
C ILE A 50 3.23 -11.78 9.21
N VAL A 51 4.21 -10.89 9.28
CA VAL A 51 5.29 -10.94 10.26
C VAL A 51 4.84 -10.13 11.48
N LYS A 52 4.43 -10.84 12.54
CA LYS A 52 3.95 -10.20 13.76
C LYS A 52 5.07 -9.42 14.44
N GLY A 53 4.74 -8.22 14.89
CA GLY A 53 5.61 -7.44 15.76
C GLY A 53 5.59 -7.95 17.20
N GLU A 54 6.24 -7.23 18.09
CA GLU A 54 6.27 -7.53 19.53
C GLU A 54 4.88 -7.30 20.15
N GLY A 55 4.37 -8.28 20.88
CA GLY A 55 3.09 -8.21 21.60
C GLY A 55 2.05 -9.20 21.08
N ARG A 56 0.93 -9.30 21.82
CA ARG A 56 -0.14 -10.29 21.59
C ARG A 56 -1.35 -9.74 20.85
N ARG A 57 -1.28 -8.54 20.28
CA ARG A 57 -2.43 -7.95 19.59
C ARG A 57 -2.71 -8.68 18.30
N GLN A 58 -4.00 -8.86 18.03
CA GLN A 58 -4.43 -9.40 16.74
C GLN A 58 -4.06 -8.41 15.63
N PRO A 59 -3.53 -8.91 14.49
CA PRO A 59 -3.12 -8.04 13.38
C PRO A 59 -4.31 -7.46 12.60
N PHE A 60 -5.53 -7.84 12.95
CA PHE A 60 -6.75 -7.37 12.29
C PHE A 60 -7.61 -6.52 13.24
N ALA A 61 -8.32 -5.57 12.67
CA ALA A 61 -9.25 -4.68 13.36
C ALA A 61 -10.35 -4.25 12.37
N PRO A 62 -11.47 -3.63 12.86
CA PRO A 62 -12.46 -3.08 11.95
C PRO A 62 -11.84 -2.15 10.91
N GLY A 63 -12.17 -2.33 9.63
CA GLY A 63 -11.66 -1.56 8.50
C GLY A 63 -12.54 -0.36 8.14
N ARG A 64 -12.20 0.27 7.03
CA ARG A 64 -13.10 1.18 6.32
C ARG A 64 -14.22 0.37 5.67
N ILE A 65 -13.85 -0.81 5.14
CA ILE A 65 -14.75 -1.80 4.56
C ILE A 65 -14.41 -3.16 5.19
N GLY A 66 -15.25 -3.67 6.08
CA GLY A 66 -14.99 -4.95 6.74
C GLY A 66 -13.80 -4.91 7.70
N SER A 67 -12.69 -5.56 7.36
CA SER A 67 -11.50 -5.69 8.20
C SER A 67 -10.32 -4.90 7.66
N SER A 68 -9.40 -4.51 8.53
CA SER A 68 -8.14 -3.84 8.19
C SER A 68 -6.94 -4.51 8.83
N LEU A 69 -5.77 -4.40 8.21
CA LEU A 69 -4.49 -4.75 8.80
C LEU A 69 -4.10 -3.68 9.83
N ARG A 70 -3.97 -4.07 11.10
CA ARG A 70 -3.50 -3.21 12.18
C ARG A 70 -2.00 -3.37 12.39
N LEU A 71 -1.30 -2.26 12.40
CA LEU A 71 0.14 -2.17 12.58
C LEU A 71 0.45 -1.24 13.77
N ASP A 72 1.31 -1.70 14.66
CA ASP A 72 1.56 -1.05 15.96
C ASP A 72 2.82 -0.14 15.94
N GLY A 73 3.31 0.20 14.77
CA GLY A 73 4.38 1.19 14.58
C GLY A 73 5.78 0.77 15.01
N PRO A 74 6.72 1.73 15.10
CA PRO A 74 8.14 1.42 15.33
C PRO A 74 8.44 0.73 16.66
N LYS A 75 7.62 0.95 17.69
CA LYS A 75 7.85 0.37 19.03
C LYS A 75 7.67 -1.15 19.03
N ARG A 76 6.75 -1.67 18.22
CA ARG A 76 6.40 -3.10 18.18
C ARG A 76 6.80 -3.78 16.88
N GLY A 77 6.95 -3.02 15.81
CA GLY A 77 7.17 -3.57 14.47
C GLY A 77 5.91 -4.24 13.92
N GLY A 78 6.10 -5.21 13.04
CA GLY A 78 5.03 -5.90 12.34
C GLY A 78 4.81 -5.33 10.93
N TYR A 79 4.68 -6.24 9.97
CA TYR A 79 4.46 -5.93 8.55
C TYR A 79 3.92 -7.18 7.86
N ALA A 80 3.48 -7.05 6.62
CA ALA A 80 3.21 -8.22 5.79
C ALA A 80 4.20 -8.29 4.63
N GLN A 81 4.51 -9.50 4.17
CA GLN A 81 5.43 -9.75 3.07
C GLN A 81 4.78 -10.59 1.99
N VAL A 82 4.86 -10.11 0.76
CA VAL A 82 4.42 -10.83 -0.43
C VAL A 82 5.54 -11.74 -0.90
N PHE A 83 5.35 -13.06 -0.82
CA PHE A 83 6.39 -14.04 -1.18
C PHE A 83 6.28 -14.57 -2.61
N SER A 84 5.10 -14.56 -3.18
CA SER A 84 4.90 -15.06 -4.55
C SER A 84 5.58 -14.18 -5.58
N GLY A 85 5.77 -14.67 -6.76
CA GLY A 85 6.42 -13.97 -7.87
C GLY A 85 5.73 -12.69 -8.35
N PHE A 86 4.99 -12.01 -7.46
CA PHE A 86 4.37 -10.71 -7.73
C PHE A 86 5.45 -9.69 -8.08
N GLU A 87 5.29 -9.06 -9.20
CA GLU A 87 6.20 -8.05 -9.72
C GLU A 87 5.40 -6.83 -10.14
N LEU A 88 5.71 -5.69 -9.54
CA LEU A 88 5.12 -4.44 -9.95
C LEU A 88 5.81 -3.97 -11.24
N PRO A 89 5.07 -3.68 -12.33
CA PRO A 89 5.68 -3.21 -13.57
C PRO A 89 6.49 -1.94 -13.39
N THR A 90 7.61 -1.83 -14.13
CA THR A 90 8.48 -0.66 -14.05
C THR A 90 8.01 0.50 -14.93
N THR A 91 7.14 0.23 -15.91
CA THR A 91 6.62 1.22 -16.85
C THR A 91 5.48 2.04 -16.27
N GLU A 92 4.41 1.36 -15.90
CA GLU A 92 3.19 1.97 -15.37
C GLU A 92 2.64 1.12 -14.25
N PHE A 93 2.11 1.76 -13.23
CA PHE A 93 1.39 1.10 -12.16
C PHE A 93 0.51 2.08 -11.38
N THR A 94 -0.45 1.53 -10.67
CA THR A 94 -1.18 2.23 -9.61
C THR A 94 -1.16 1.40 -8.34
N ILE A 95 -0.94 2.06 -7.21
CA ILE A 95 -1.14 1.49 -5.87
C ILE A 95 -2.13 2.37 -5.15
N MET A 96 -3.16 1.79 -4.58
CA MET A 96 -4.15 2.52 -3.79
C MET A 96 -4.57 1.74 -2.55
N ALA A 97 -5.00 2.45 -1.52
CA ALA A 97 -5.48 1.87 -0.27
C ALA A 97 -6.35 2.86 0.51
N TRP A 98 -7.14 2.34 1.45
CA TRP A 98 -7.65 3.09 2.58
C TRP A 98 -6.67 2.97 3.74
N ILE A 99 -6.28 4.09 4.33
CA ILE A 99 -5.35 4.14 5.46
C ILE A 99 -5.94 4.96 6.61
N ARG A 100 -5.56 4.60 7.84
CA ARG A 100 -5.90 5.37 9.04
C ARG A 100 -4.66 5.48 9.91
N ALA A 101 -4.04 6.65 9.93
CA ALA A 101 -2.84 6.88 10.71
C ALA A 101 -3.19 7.09 12.19
N LYS A 102 -2.52 6.39 13.09
CA LYS A 102 -2.60 6.62 14.53
C LYS A 102 -1.53 7.59 15.02
N THR A 103 -0.36 7.52 14.44
CA THR A 103 0.74 8.48 14.56
C THR A 103 1.44 8.56 13.22
N LEU A 104 2.29 9.56 13.04
CA LEU A 104 3.05 9.81 11.80
C LEU A 104 4.54 9.52 12.00
N PRO A 105 4.97 8.25 12.11
CA PRO A 105 6.38 7.93 12.30
C PRO A 105 7.20 8.35 11.07
N ARG A 106 8.40 8.83 11.31
CA ARG A 106 9.32 9.20 10.24
C ARG A 106 9.49 8.07 9.22
N ASN A 107 9.33 8.40 7.94
CA ASN A 107 9.50 7.48 6.83
C ASN A 107 8.68 6.17 6.96
N ALA A 108 7.50 6.22 7.59
CA ALA A 108 6.65 5.04 7.72
C ALA A 108 6.16 4.52 6.37
N ILE A 109 6.27 3.22 6.17
CA ILE A 109 6.03 2.53 4.91
C ILE A 109 4.59 2.02 4.85
N LEU A 110 3.89 2.32 3.78
CA LEU A 110 2.68 1.60 3.37
C LEU A 110 3.05 0.41 2.50
N VAL A 111 3.86 0.64 1.47
CA VAL A 111 4.39 -0.39 0.57
C VAL A 111 5.84 -0.06 0.21
N SER A 112 6.69 -1.07 0.19
CA SER A 112 8.11 -0.96 -0.20
C SER A 112 8.60 -2.24 -0.87
N ASP A 113 9.62 -2.13 -1.70
CA ASP A 113 10.29 -3.23 -2.37
C ASP A 113 11.64 -3.61 -1.74
N MET A 114 11.84 -3.31 -0.49
CA MET A 114 13.13 -3.50 0.17
C MET A 114 13.64 -4.94 0.04
N ASN A 115 14.77 -5.11 -0.62
CA ASN A 115 15.47 -6.38 -0.68
C ASN A 115 16.20 -6.70 0.63
N LEU A 116 16.66 -7.96 0.81
CA LEU A 116 17.38 -8.42 1.99
C LEU A 116 18.73 -7.72 2.21
N MET A 117 19.28 -7.06 1.19
CA MET A 117 20.54 -6.31 1.25
C MET A 117 20.32 -4.84 1.64
N GLY A 118 19.08 -4.40 1.75
CA GLY A 118 18.75 -3.05 2.19
C GLY A 118 18.69 -2.01 1.06
N ASP A 119 18.77 -2.45 -0.20
CA ASP A 119 18.55 -1.58 -1.34
C ASP A 119 17.06 -1.37 -1.54
N GLU A 120 16.58 -0.22 -1.19
CA GLU A 120 15.21 0.20 -1.40
C GLU A 120 15.16 1.01 -2.70
N THR A 121 14.42 0.50 -3.69
CA THR A 121 14.25 1.23 -4.96
C THR A 121 12.88 1.90 -5.05
N PHE A 122 11.96 1.50 -4.17
CA PHE A 122 10.60 2.00 -4.12
C PHE A 122 10.10 2.05 -2.67
N ARG A 123 9.53 3.19 -2.26
CA ARG A 123 8.86 3.35 -0.97
C ARG A 123 7.68 4.30 -1.08
N PHE A 124 6.48 3.77 -0.92
CA PHE A 124 5.24 4.53 -0.77
C PHE A 124 4.84 4.58 0.70
N GLY A 125 4.59 5.78 1.22
CA GLY A 125 4.23 5.99 2.62
C GLY A 125 4.51 7.41 3.08
N LEU A 126 4.90 7.59 4.34
CA LEU A 126 5.29 8.89 4.86
C LEU A 126 6.71 9.26 4.41
N VAL A 127 6.91 10.53 4.13
CA VAL A 127 8.18 11.06 3.68
C VAL A 127 8.70 12.10 4.67
N GLY A 128 9.94 11.92 5.14
CA GLY A 128 10.56 12.84 6.11
C GLY A 128 9.87 12.82 7.47
N ASP A 129 9.85 13.97 8.14
CA ASP A 129 9.45 14.12 9.54
C ASP A 129 8.08 14.78 9.70
N HIS A 130 7.51 15.33 8.62
CA HIS A 130 6.30 16.15 8.69
C HIS A 130 5.00 15.34 8.55
N GLY A 131 5.10 14.03 8.30
CA GLY A 131 3.92 13.18 8.16
C GLY A 131 3.21 13.29 6.81
N ASN A 132 3.88 13.84 5.80
CA ASN A 132 3.35 13.97 4.45
C ASN A 132 3.39 12.62 3.73
N LEU A 133 2.29 12.30 3.04
CA LEU A 133 2.24 11.13 2.16
C LEU A 133 3.12 11.36 0.93
N GLY A 134 3.78 10.32 0.44
CA GLY A 134 4.54 10.42 -0.79
C GLY A 134 5.15 9.11 -1.27
N LEU A 135 5.84 9.18 -2.40
CA LEU A 135 6.61 8.10 -3.00
C LEU A 135 8.07 8.54 -3.16
N THR A 136 8.99 7.67 -2.81
CA THR A 136 10.40 7.78 -3.16
C THR A 136 10.77 6.64 -4.10
N LEU A 137 11.36 6.98 -5.25
CA LEU A 137 11.98 6.03 -6.19
C LEU A 137 13.49 6.24 -6.17
N ALA A 138 14.27 5.15 -6.18
CA ALA A 138 15.72 5.20 -6.26
C ALA A 138 16.25 4.21 -7.29
N ASN A 139 17.38 4.52 -7.92
CA ASN A 139 18.04 3.62 -8.89
C ASN A 139 19.54 3.44 -8.61
N GLY A 140 19.95 3.68 -7.37
CA GLY A 140 21.32 3.57 -6.88
C GLY A 140 22.16 4.85 -7.06
N LYS A 141 21.87 5.68 -8.07
CA LYS A 141 22.61 6.95 -8.33
C LYS A 141 21.75 8.19 -8.11
N ARG A 142 20.47 8.09 -8.37
CA ARG A 142 19.50 9.19 -8.28
C ARG A 142 18.28 8.73 -7.49
N SER A 143 17.64 9.66 -6.81
CA SER A 143 16.32 9.47 -6.24
C SER A 143 15.35 10.50 -6.81
N LEU A 144 14.11 10.07 -6.99
CA LEU A 144 12.98 10.92 -7.35
C LEU A 144 11.94 10.82 -6.24
N ARG A 145 11.34 11.93 -5.88
CA ARG A 145 10.37 12.00 -4.78
C ARG A 145 9.20 12.85 -5.19
N ILE A 146 8.00 12.36 -4.87
CA ILE A 146 6.76 13.12 -4.90
C ILE A 146 6.15 13.08 -3.51
N GLU A 147 5.57 14.18 -3.03
CA GLU A 147 4.91 14.23 -1.72
C GLU A 147 3.73 15.20 -1.71
N ASP A 148 2.78 14.92 -0.83
CA ASP A 148 1.69 15.83 -0.48
C ASP A 148 2.26 17.04 0.28
N SER A 149 1.70 18.21 0.07
CA SER A 149 2.08 19.44 0.78
C SER A 149 1.59 19.49 2.23
N SER A 150 0.67 18.59 2.60
CA SER A 150 0.04 18.58 3.92
C SER A 150 0.17 17.21 4.59
N PRO A 151 0.35 17.15 5.93
CA PRO A 151 0.42 15.89 6.65
C PRO A 151 -0.90 15.12 6.58
N LEU A 152 -0.83 13.80 6.75
CA LEU A 152 -2.02 12.97 6.88
C LEU A 152 -2.79 13.30 8.16
N PRO A 153 -4.14 13.28 8.12
CA PRO A 153 -4.94 13.39 9.32
C PRO A 153 -4.72 12.17 10.24
N LEU A 154 -4.81 12.39 11.54
CA LEU A 154 -4.76 11.32 12.52
C LEU A 154 -6.16 10.78 12.79
N GLU A 155 -6.26 9.47 12.97
CA GLU A 155 -7.46 8.72 13.34
C GLU A 155 -8.63 8.83 12.34
N ASP A 156 -8.39 9.39 11.15
CA ASP A 156 -9.35 9.46 10.06
C ASP A 156 -8.97 8.53 8.91
N TRP A 157 -9.98 7.89 8.30
CA TRP A 157 -9.79 7.11 7.10
C TRP A 157 -9.53 8.01 5.90
N THR A 158 -8.41 7.78 5.24
CA THR A 158 -7.96 8.52 4.07
C THR A 158 -7.77 7.57 2.90
N HIS A 159 -8.41 7.82 1.78
CA HIS A 159 -8.12 7.12 0.53
C HIS A 159 -6.86 7.72 -0.09
N VAL A 160 -5.91 6.87 -0.45
CA VAL A 160 -4.64 7.29 -1.03
C VAL A 160 -4.35 6.49 -2.28
N ALA A 161 -3.80 7.16 -3.30
CA ALA A 161 -3.32 6.48 -4.49
C ALA A 161 -2.04 7.13 -5.00
N ILE A 162 -1.15 6.30 -5.54
CA ILE A 162 0.01 6.72 -6.32
C ILE A 162 -0.04 6.07 -7.69
N VAL A 163 0.04 6.89 -8.71
CA VAL A 163 0.06 6.48 -10.12
C VAL A 163 1.42 6.81 -10.71
N LYS A 164 2.04 5.81 -11.31
CA LYS A 164 3.21 5.99 -12.14
C LYS A 164 2.83 5.78 -13.60
N GLU A 165 3.16 6.75 -14.41
CA GLU A 165 3.06 6.71 -15.86
C GLU A 165 4.45 6.69 -16.50
N SER A 166 4.50 6.53 -17.81
CA SER A 166 5.75 6.58 -18.58
C SER A 166 6.48 7.93 -18.45
N VAL A 167 5.74 9.02 -18.22
CA VAL A 167 6.26 10.39 -18.19
C VAL A 167 6.28 11.03 -16.79
N GLY A 168 5.52 10.52 -15.82
CA GLY A 168 5.38 11.18 -14.53
C GLY A 168 4.79 10.32 -13.42
N LEU A 169 4.66 10.97 -12.28
CA LEU A 169 4.00 10.46 -11.07
C LEU A 169 2.81 11.36 -10.74
N ARG A 170 1.72 10.78 -10.24
CA ARG A 170 0.56 11.50 -9.70
C ARG A 170 0.18 10.92 -8.34
N LEU A 171 0.03 11.78 -7.34
CA LEU A 171 -0.34 11.41 -5.97
C LEU A 171 -1.74 11.93 -5.66
N TYR A 172 -2.57 11.07 -5.10
CA TYR A 172 -3.97 11.38 -4.78
C TYR A 172 -4.26 11.17 -3.30
N ARG A 173 -5.09 12.04 -2.75
CA ARG A 173 -5.69 11.93 -1.43
C ARG A 173 -7.20 12.19 -1.53
N ASN A 174 -8.02 11.24 -1.06
CA ASN A 174 -9.47 11.31 -1.07
C ASN A 174 -10.06 11.66 -2.47
N GLY A 175 -9.57 10.96 -3.49
CA GLY A 175 -9.99 11.15 -4.88
C GLY A 175 -9.36 12.35 -5.60
N VAL A 176 -8.72 13.27 -4.88
CA VAL A 176 -8.18 14.53 -5.43
C VAL A 176 -6.68 14.39 -5.71
N LEU A 177 -6.23 14.87 -6.87
CA LEU A 177 -4.81 15.00 -7.21
C LEU A 177 -4.17 16.06 -6.29
N VAL A 178 -3.20 15.65 -5.45
CA VAL A 178 -2.52 16.55 -4.49
C VAL A 178 -1.09 16.89 -4.89
N SER A 179 -0.48 16.10 -5.78
CA SER A 179 0.87 16.37 -6.30
C SER A 179 1.10 15.64 -7.61
N SER A 180 1.96 16.21 -8.47
CA SER A 180 2.46 15.57 -9.69
C SER A 180 3.94 15.88 -9.88
N GLU A 181 4.71 14.90 -10.39
CA GLU A 181 6.16 15.05 -10.59
C GLU A 181 6.60 14.37 -11.91
N PRO A 182 7.28 15.06 -12.82
CA PRO A 182 7.77 14.47 -14.05
C PRO A 182 8.94 13.52 -13.80
N LEU A 183 8.99 12.39 -14.52
CA LEU A 183 10.10 11.43 -14.40
C LEU A 183 11.41 11.92 -14.98
N ASN A 184 11.40 12.81 -15.97
CA ASN A 184 12.59 13.38 -16.59
C ASN A 184 13.65 12.32 -16.97
N GLY A 185 13.21 11.21 -17.57
CA GLY A 185 14.05 10.09 -17.95
C GLY A 185 14.54 9.21 -16.77
N PHE A 186 13.95 9.36 -15.58
CA PHE A 186 14.26 8.48 -14.45
C PHE A 186 13.79 7.05 -14.75
N LYS A 187 14.73 6.10 -14.75
CA LYS A 187 14.43 4.68 -14.96
C LYS A 187 14.25 3.98 -13.62
N VAL A 188 13.09 3.37 -13.47
CA VAL A 188 12.74 2.55 -12.31
C VAL A 188 13.27 1.13 -12.51
N LYS A 189 13.76 0.49 -11.46
CA LYS A 189 14.16 -0.93 -11.47
C LYS A 189 12.98 -1.82 -11.09
N ALA A 190 13.06 -3.11 -11.43
CA ALA A 190 12.06 -4.10 -10.99
C ALA A 190 12.05 -4.22 -9.45
N HIS A 191 10.86 -4.41 -8.90
CA HIS A 191 10.61 -4.35 -7.46
C HIS A 191 10.21 -5.72 -6.90
N LYS A 192 11.12 -6.35 -6.17
CA LYS A 192 10.90 -7.65 -5.47
C LYS A 192 11.79 -7.76 -4.23
N PRO A 193 11.33 -8.38 -3.16
CA PRO A 193 9.95 -8.67 -2.76
C PRO A 193 9.24 -7.41 -2.23
N LEU A 194 7.89 -7.40 -2.23
CA LEU A 194 7.12 -6.30 -1.62
C LEU A 194 6.86 -6.55 -0.14
N THR A 195 6.91 -5.47 0.64
CA THR A 195 6.46 -5.43 2.03
C THR A 195 5.32 -4.43 2.19
N ILE A 196 4.40 -4.70 3.12
CA ILE A 196 3.24 -3.88 3.44
C ILE A 196 3.32 -3.46 4.90
N GLY A 197 3.36 -2.16 5.16
CA GLY A 197 3.34 -1.59 6.50
C GLY A 197 4.65 -1.59 7.26
N GLY A 198 5.74 -1.97 6.63
CA GLY A 198 7.06 -1.99 7.26
C GLY A 198 8.13 -2.60 6.38
N THR A 199 9.27 -2.91 6.97
CA THR A 199 10.45 -3.37 6.24
C THR A 199 11.15 -4.55 6.90
N HIS A 200 11.80 -5.36 6.07
CA HIS A 200 12.65 -6.47 6.47
C HIS A 200 13.99 -6.08 7.09
N LYS A 201 14.36 -4.82 7.11
CA LYS A 201 15.69 -4.41 7.53
C LYS A 201 16.00 -5.05 8.88
N LYS A 202 17.02 -5.94 8.93
CA LYS A 202 17.64 -6.38 10.18
C LYS A 202 18.12 -5.13 10.92
N THR A 203 17.26 -4.62 11.80
CA THR A 203 17.70 -3.62 12.76
C THR A 203 18.69 -4.31 13.65
N ASP A 204 19.90 -3.77 13.77
CA ASP A 204 20.84 -4.14 14.79
C ASP A 204 20.08 -4.29 16.12
N SER A 205 20.03 -5.50 16.65
CA SER A 205 19.27 -5.85 17.85
C SER A 205 19.62 -4.99 19.07
N THR A 206 20.78 -4.32 19.01
CA THR A 206 21.27 -3.41 20.06
C THR A 206 20.63 -2.02 19.99
N LYS A 207 19.97 -1.65 18.86
CA LYS A 207 19.38 -0.33 18.64
C LYS A 207 17.85 -0.37 18.54
N ARG A 208 17.19 -0.91 19.56
CA ARG A 208 15.71 -1.00 19.65
C ARG A 208 14.96 0.31 19.38
N HIS A 209 15.59 1.46 19.53
CA HIS A 209 14.96 2.77 19.36
C HIS A 209 14.98 3.32 17.93
N GLN A 210 15.55 2.59 16.96
CA GLN A 210 15.69 3.06 15.57
C GLN A 210 14.93 2.23 14.53
N ARG A 211 13.82 1.60 14.90
CA ARG A 211 12.92 0.95 13.93
C ARG A 211 12.19 2.03 13.12
N GLN A 212 12.87 2.57 12.12
CA GLN A 212 12.24 3.45 11.13
C GLN A 212 11.46 2.61 10.12
N GLY A 213 10.48 3.23 9.49
CA GLY A 213 9.77 2.61 8.37
C GLY A 213 8.56 1.76 8.74
N PHE A 214 8.20 1.59 10.02
CA PHE A 214 7.00 0.84 10.39
C PHE A 214 5.78 1.75 10.50
N TRP A 215 4.70 1.38 9.79
CA TRP A 215 3.42 2.06 9.85
C TRP A 215 2.79 1.92 11.24
N HIS A 216 2.16 2.98 11.73
CA HIS A 216 1.38 2.95 12.95
C HIS A 216 -0.06 3.38 12.65
N GLY A 217 -0.95 2.41 12.57
CA GLY A 217 -2.34 2.64 12.19
C GLY A 217 -2.96 1.43 11.52
N ARG A 218 -3.82 1.68 10.55
CA ARG A 218 -4.53 0.65 9.80
C ARG A 218 -4.34 0.82 8.30
N ILE A 219 -4.35 -0.29 7.57
CA ILE A 219 -4.36 -0.36 6.10
C ILE A 219 -5.52 -1.26 5.72
N ASP A 220 -6.30 -0.85 4.72
CA ASP A 220 -7.45 -1.57 4.21
C ASP A 220 -7.54 -1.42 2.70
N GLU A 221 -8.20 -2.38 2.03
CA GLU A 221 -8.49 -2.33 0.59
C GLU A 221 -7.26 -2.00 -0.29
N LEU A 222 -6.09 -2.59 0.01
CA LEU A 222 -4.85 -2.34 -0.72
C LEU A 222 -4.86 -3.05 -2.07
N ALA A 223 -4.82 -2.27 -3.14
CA ALA A 223 -4.82 -2.76 -4.51
C ALA A 223 -3.61 -2.31 -5.32
N PHE A 224 -3.14 -3.19 -6.19
CA PHE A 224 -2.02 -2.96 -7.12
C PHE A 224 -2.52 -3.19 -8.54
N PHE A 225 -2.30 -2.23 -9.43
CA PHE A 225 -2.64 -2.32 -10.85
C PHE A 225 -1.37 -2.23 -11.69
N GLY A 226 -1.29 -3.01 -12.77
CA GLY A 226 -0.18 -3.01 -13.71
C GLY A 226 -0.27 -1.91 -14.76
N TYR A 227 -1.09 -0.89 -14.54
CA TYR A 227 -1.33 0.23 -15.44
C TYR A 227 -1.73 1.47 -14.65
N ALA A 228 -1.70 2.63 -15.31
CA ALA A 228 -2.07 3.89 -14.72
C ALA A 228 -3.61 4.04 -14.72
N LEU A 229 -4.21 4.18 -13.54
CA LEU A 229 -5.61 4.58 -13.41
C LEU A 229 -5.77 6.06 -13.77
N THR A 230 -6.93 6.40 -14.35
CA THR A 230 -7.29 7.79 -14.64
C THR A 230 -7.71 8.52 -13.37
N ASP A 231 -7.71 9.86 -13.42
CA ASP A 231 -8.19 10.72 -12.33
C ASP A 231 -9.64 10.37 -11.98
N GLU A 232 -10.49 10.23 -13.03
CA GLU A 232 -11.91 9.87 -12.87
C GLU A 232 -12.11 8.50 -12.21
N GLN A 233 -11.29 7.49 -12.55
CA GLN A 233 -11.36 6.17 -11.92
C GLN A 233 -11.04 6.24 -10.43
N ILE A 234 -10.02 7.02 -10.04
CA ILE A 234 -9.62 7.18 -8.64
C ILE A 234 -10.67 7.97 -7.86
N GLU A 235 -11.20 9.04 -8.42
CA GLU A 235 -12.27 9.86 -7.83
C GLU A 235 -13.56 9.05 -7.66
N ASN A 236 -13.98 8.32 -8.68
CA ASN A 236 -15.16 7.46 -8.62
C ASN A 236 -15.04 6.39 -7.54
N LEU A 237 -13.89 5.74 -7.41
CA LEU A 237 -13.64 4.76 -6.34
C LEU A 237 -13.75 5.39 -4.95
N PHE A 238 -13.19 6.57 -4.75
CA PHE A 238 -13.32 7.26 -3.46
C PHE A 238 -14.80 7.50 -3.09
N HIS A 239 -15.63 7.95 -4.05
CA HIS A 239 -17.04 8.28 -3.82
C HIS A 239 -17.94 7.05 -3.62
N LEU A 240 -17.53 5.85 -4.05
CA LEU A 240 -18.28 4.61 -3.82
C LEU A 240 -18.22 4.11 -2.37
N THR A 241 -17.37 4.70 -1.54
CA THR A 241 -17.27 4.27 -0.14
C THR A 241 -18.35 4.96 0.69
N PRO A 242 -19.17 4.22 1.46
CA PRO A 242 -20.22 4.82 2.29
C PRO A 242 -19.66 5.92 3.18
N SER A 243 -20.38 7.03 3.31
CA SER A 243 -20.09 8.03 4.34
C SER A 243 -20.12 7.40 5.72
N ASN A 244 -19.27 7.84 6.63
CA ASN A 244 -19.26 7.38 8.02
C ASN A 244 -20.53 7.80 8.74
#